data_845c451142a2f7415eca7a38d19fc5b0
#
_entry.id   845c451142a2f7415eca7a38d19fc5b0
#
_cell.length_a   1.000
_cell.length_b   1.000
_cell.length_c   1.000
_cell.angle_alpha   90.00
_cell.angle_beta   90.00
_cell.angle_gamma   90.00
#
_symmetry.space_group_name_H-M   'P 1'
#
loop_
_entity.id
_entity.type
_entity.pdbx_description
1 polymer ?
#
loop_
_entity_poly.entity_id
_entity_poly.type
_entity_poly.pdbx_seq_one_letter_code
_entity_poly.pdbx_strand_id
1 'polypeptide(L)'
;VWLGILFWNIALSLTLYFAISRSGFQYGQKLFLFWFCSETLLTSLFMQQFNITIAAIIIASFFLIEKERDFWAAFLIILGTLVKLYGVVGLAFFLFSRHKIRFTLSLLFWALVLFAAPMLISSPQYIMQQYAEWVACLGGKNVENIHSIAQNISALGMVRRITGNVTYSDLWLILPALVIFFLPYLRIKQYKNAAFRQTLLASVL
;
A
#
# COMPACT_ATOMS: atom_id res chain seq x y z
N VAL A 1 5.75 -18.05 -22.39
CA VAL A 1 5.60 -16.64 -22.00
C VAL A 1 4.13 -16.27 -21.87
N TRP A 2 3.29 -16.42 -22.90
CA TRP A 2 1.88 -15.98 -22.91
C TRP A 2 1.02 -16.62 -21.80
N LEU A 3 1.17 -17.92 -21.54
CA LEU A 3 0.47 -18.61 -20.46
C LEU A 3 0.84 -18.05 -19.09
N GLY A 4 2.11 -17.69 -18.88
CA GLY A 4 2.55 -17.07 -17.62
C GLY A 4 1.94 -15.69 -17.41
N ILE A 5 1.86 -14.86 -18.45
CA ILE A 5 1.20 -13.54 -18.42
C ILE A 5 -0.29 -13.70 -18.12
N LEU A 6 -0.96 -14.64 -18.78
CA LEU A 6 -2.39 -14.91 -18.55
C LEU A 6 -2.63 -15.33 -17.10
N PHE A 7 -1.83 -16.30 -16.60
CA PHE A 7 -1.92 -16.74 -15.20
C PHE A 7 -1.70 -15.60 -14.21
N TRP A 8 -0.67 -14.78 -14.46
CA TRP A 8 -0.36 -13.60 -13.65
C TRP A 8 -1.54 -12.62 -13.59
N ASN A 9 -2.10 -12.27 -14.75
CA ASN A 9 -3.23 -11.35 -14.84
C ASN A 9 -4.48 -11.89 -14.14
N ILE A 10 -4.77 -13.18 -14.29
CA ILE A 10 -5.87 -13.83 -13.57
C ILE A 10 -5.61 -13.78 -12.06
N ALA A 11 -4.40 -14.12 -11.60
CA ALA A 11 -4.06 -14.10 -10.20
C ALA A 11 -4.21 -12.71 -9.58
N LEU A 12 -3.72 -11.65 -10.24
CA LEU A 12 -3.90 -10.26 -9.79
C LEU A 12 -5.38 -9.87 -9.69
N SER A 13 -6.18 -10.20 -10.73
CA SER A 13 -7.61 -9.89 -10.74
C SER A 13 -8.35 -10.62 -9.63
N LEU A 14 -8.01 -11.89 -9.37
CA LEU A 14 -8.60 -12.68 -8.31
C LEU A 14 -8.26 -12.13 -6.92
N THR A 15 -7.04 -11.60 -6.68
CA THR A 15 -6.70 -11.01 -5.37
C THR A 15 -7.63 -9.85 -5.04
N LEU A 16 -7.87 -8.93 -5.99
CA LEU A 16 -8.79 -7.82 -5.80
C LEU A 16 -10.23 -8.31 -5.64
N TYR A 17 -10.67 -9.22 -6.51
CA TYR A 17 -12.02 -9.79 -6.43
C TYR A 17 -12.30 -10.40 -5.05
N PHE A 18 -11.41 -11.23 -4.55
CA PHE A 18 -11.58 -11.86 -3.24
C PHE A 18 -11.53 -10.86 -2.09
N ALA A 19 -10.62 -9.86 -2.14
CA ALA A 19 -10.53 -8.83 -1.12
C ALA A 19 -11.84 -8.03 -1.02
N ILE A 20 -12.39 -7.57 -2.14
CA ILE A 20 -13.64 -6.79 -2.17
C ILE A 20 -14.85 -7.69 -1.87
N SER A 21 -14.95 -8.88 -2.48
CA SER A 21 -16.10 -9.77 -2.31
C SER A 21 -16.28 -10.24 -0.87
N ARG A 22 -15.17 -10.53 -0.17
CA ARG A 22 -15.18 -10.96 1.24
C ARG A 22 -15.13 -9.81 2.23
N SER A 23 -15.09 -8.58 1.75
CA SER A 23 -15.15 -7.38 2.59
C SER A 23 -16.52 -7.26 3.28
N GLY A 24 -16.54 -6.52 4.40
CA GLY A 24 -17.78 -6.18 5.11
C GLY A 24 -18.62 -5.08 4.46
N PHE A 25 -18.29 -4.66 3.23
CA PHE A 25 -19.03 -3.63 2.50
C PHE A 25 -20.40 -4.13 2.01
N GLN A 26 -21.36 -3.21 1.90
CA GLN A 26 -22.62 -3.44 1.22
C GLN A 26 -22.42 -3.61 -0.29
N TYR A 27 -23.39 -4.23 -0.98
CA TYR A 27 -23.26 -4.54 -2.40
C TYR A 27 -22.92 -3.31 -3.27
N GLY A 28 -23.62 -2.19 -3.08
CA GLY A 28 -23.34 -0.95 -3.83
C GLY A 28 -21.93 -0.40 -3.58
N GLN A 29 -21.43 -0.51 -2.34
CA GLN A 29 -20.06 -0.10 -2.00
C GLN A 29 -19.01 -1.02 -2.66
N LYS A 30 -19.29 -2.33 -2.76
CA LYS A 30 -18.42 -3.27 -3.47
C LYS A 30 -18.33 -2.93 -4.95
N LEU A 31 -19.47 -2.65 -5.59
CA LEU A 31 -19.51 -2.22 -6.98
C LEU A 31 -18.72 -0.91 -7.19
N PHE A 32 -18.90 0.07 -6.30
CA PHE A 32 -18.15 1.31 -6.34
C PHE A 32 -16.64 1.07 -6.23
N LEU A 33 -16.19 0.19 -5.33
CA LEU A 33 -14.77 -0.14 -5.18
C LEU A 33 -14.21 -0.85 -6.42
N PHE A 34 -14.97 -1.76 -7.03
CA PHE A 34 -14.54 -2.39 -8.29
C PHE A 34 -14.39 -1.35 -9.41
N TRP A 35 -15.37 -0.45 -9.53
CA TRP A 35 -15.30 0.64 -10.50
C TRP A 35 -14.12 1.58 -10.20
N PHE A 36 -13.94 1.98 -8.95
CA PHE A 36 -12.85 2.86 -8.52
C PHE A 36 -11.47 2.26 -8.78
N CYS A 37 -11.30 0.97 -8.53
CA CYS A 37 -10.03 0.26 -8.77
C CYS A 37 -9.84 -0.17 -10.24
N SER A 38 -10.80 0.03 -11.12
CA SER A 38 -10.77 -0.51 -12.49
C SER A 38 -9.62 0.05 -13.32
N GLU A 39 -9.34 1.35 -13.24
CA GLU A 39 -8.23 1.99 -13.95
C GLU A 39 -6.88 1.46 -13.47
N THR A 40 -6.69 1.38 -12.14
CA THR A 40 -5.47 0.81 -11.54
C THR A 40 -5.34 -0.68 -11.90
N LEU A 41 -6.45 -1.42 -11.97
CA LEU A 41 -6.45 -2.82 -12.42
C LEU A 41 -5.97 -2.92 -13.87
N LEU A 42 -6.58 -2.18 -14.77
CA LEU A 42 -6.20 -2.18 -16.21
C LEU A 42 -4.72 -1.83 -16.37
N THR A 43 -4.26 -0.75 -15.76
CA THR A 43 -2.84 -0.33 -15.79
C THR A 43 -1.92 -1.43 -15.24
N SER A 44 -2.30 -2.08 -14.13
CA SER A 44 -1.52 -3.18 -13.55
C SER A 44 -1.45 -4.40 -14.47
N LEU A 45 -2.54 -4.72 -15.17
CA LEU A 45 -2.58 -5.83 -16.13
C LEU A 45 -1.70 -5.54 -17.35
N PHE A 46 -1.80 -4.34 -17.93
CA PHE A 46 -0.99 -3.96 -19.09
C PHE A 46 0.50 -3.86 -18.76
N MET A 47 0.83 -3.26 -17.62
CA MET A 47 2.23 -3.02 -17.21
C MET A 47 2.82 -4.18 -16.42
N GLN A 48 2.09 -5.27 -16.21
CA GLN A 48 2.49 -6.44 -15.40
C GLN A 48 2.91 -6.05 -13.97
N GLN A 49 2.22 -5.05 -13.37
CA GLN A 49 2.55 -4.50 -12.06
C GLN A 49 1.74 -5.15 -10.94
N PHE A 50 2.30 -5.13 -9.73
CA PHE A 50 1.70 -5.70 -8.52
C PHE A 50 0.78 -4.71 -7.76
N ASN A 51 0.49 -3.53 -8.31
CA ASN A 51 -0.26 -2.46 -7.61
C ASN A 51 -1.63 -2.91 -7.13
N ILE A 52 -2.35 -3.65 -7.97
CA ILE A 52 -3.69 -4.09 -7.63
C ILE A 52 -3.72 -5.07 -6.46
N THR A 53 -2.70 -5.90 -6.32
CA THR A 53 -2.57 -6.79 -5.17
C THR A 53 -2.24 -6.00 -3.90
N ILE A 54 -1.50 -4.91 -3.99
CA ILE A 54 -1.28 -4.01 -2.85
C ILE A 54 -2.61 -3.38 -2.40
N ALA A 55 -3.45 -2.91 -3.32
CA ALA A 55 -4.79 -2.42 -2.98
C ALA A 55 -5.63 -3.53 -2.30
N ALA A 56 -5.58 -4.75 -2.82
CA ALA A 56 -6.25 -5.90 -2.21
C ALA A 56 -5.73 -6.20 -0.79
N ILE A 57 -4.42 -6.11 -0.57
CA ILE A 57 -3.78 -6.28 0.74
C ILE A 57 -4.25 -5.20 1.72
N ILE A 58 -4.34 -3.94 1.30
CA ILE A 58 -4.82 -2.82 2.11
C ILE A 58 -6.28 -3.06 2.53
N ILE A 59 -7.15 -3.43 1.58
CA ILE A 59 -8.55 -3.78 1.86
C ILE A 59 -8.63 -4.95 2.85
N ALA A 60 -7.91 -6.03 2.59
CA ALA A 60 -7.92 -7.22 3.43
C ALA A 60 -7.41 -6.93 4.85
N SER A 61 -6.32 -6.16 4.99
CA SER A 61 -5.77 -5.80 6.30
C SER A 61 -6.74 -4.96 7.12
N PHE A 62 -7.45 -4.00 6.49
CA PHE A 62 -8.50 -3.23 7.15
C PHE A 62 -9.58 -4.15 7.74
N PHE A 63 -10.13 -5.08 6.96
CA PHE A 63 -11.18 -5.98 7.43
C PHE A 63 -10.69 -7.04 8.43
N LEU A 64 -9.42 -7.40 8.39
CA LEU A 64 -8.82 -8.24 9.42
C LEU A 64 -8.73 -7.50 10.76
N ILE A 65 -8.36 -6.20 10.75
CA ILE A 65 -8.37 -5.36 11.95
C ILE A 65 -9.79 -5.20 12.49
N GLU A 66 -10.78 -4.93 11.62
CA GLU A 66 -12.20 -4.88 12.00
C GLU A 66 -12.69 -6.17 12.68
N LYS A 67 -12.15 -7.33 12.28
CA LYS A 67 -12.46 -8.65 12.85
C LYS A 67 -11.54 -9.04 14.02
N GLU A 68 -10.76 -8.11 14.56
CA GLU A 68 -9.81 -8.33 15.66
C GLU A 68 -8.73 -9.40 15.35
N ARG A 69 -8.46 -9.63 14.05
CA ARG A 69 -7.42 -10.54 13.57
C ARG A 69 -6.12 -9.81 13.29
N ASP A 70 -5.65 -9.03 14.25
CA ASP A 70 -4.49 -8.14 14.15
C ASP A 70 -3.22 -8.86 13.68
N PHE A 71 -3.02 -10.12 14.10
CA PHE A 71 -1.86 -10.93 13.71
C PHE A 71 -1.76 -11.11 12.19
N TRP A 72 -2.87 -11.45 11.54
CA TRP A 72 -2.91 -11.63 10.08
C TRP A 72 -2.95 -10.31 9.32
N ALA A 73 -3.54 -9.27 9.92
CA ALA A 73 -3.46 -7.92 9.36
C ALA A 73 -2.01 -7.43 9.31
N ALA A 74 -1.26 -7.64 10.40
CA ALA A 74 0.16 -7.31 10.47
C ALA A 74 0.98 -8.07 9.41
N PHE A 75 0.70 -9.37 9.21
CA PHE A 75 1.32 -10.16 8.14
C PHE A 75 1.14 -9.51 6.78
N LEU A 76 -0.11 -9.19 6.42
CA LEU A 76 -0.41 -8.60 5.11
C LEU A 76 0.25 -7.23 4.92
N ILE A 77 0.24 -6.37 5.95
CA ILE A 77 0.86 -5.04 5.90
C ILE A 77 2.37 -5.17 5.68
N ILE A 78 3.04 -6.01 6.46
CA ILE A 78 4.50 -6.19 6.33
C ILE A 78 4.85 -6.84 4.99
N LEU A 79 4.10 -7.89 4.58
CA LEU A 79 4.30 -8.51 3.27
C LEU A 79 4.13 -7.49 2.14
N GLY A 80 3.05 -6.72 2.16
CA GLY A 80 2.80 -5.69 1.17
C GLY A 80 3.91 -4.64 1.13
N THR A 81 4.42 -4.23 2.30
CA THR A 81 5.49 -3.23 2.43
C THR A 81 6.83 -3.75 1.87
N LEU A 82 7.16 -5.02 2.10
CA LEU A 82 8.39 -5.63 1.58
C LEU A 82 8.33 -5.86 0.07
N VAL A 83 7.14 -6.16 -0.47
CA VAL A 83 6.96 -6.29 -1.93
C VAL A 83 6.93 -4.91 -2.59
N LYS A 84 6.23 -3.96 -2.00
CA LYS A 84 6.13 -2.59 -2.48
C LYS A 84 5.86 -1.64 -1.32
N LEU A 85 6.68 -0.58 -1.18
CA LEU A 85 6.61 0.36 -0.04
C LEU A 85 5.20 0.88 0.26
N TYR A 86 4.33 0.96 -0.75
CA TYR A 86 2.94 1.41 -0.57
C TYR A 86 2.13 0.51 0.39
N GLY A 87 2.55 -0.73 0.63
CA GLY A 87 1.92 -1.60 1.64
C GLY A 87 1.91 -1.00 3.05
N VAL A 88 2.89 -0.13 3.37
CA VAL A 88 2.96 0.59 4.65
C VAL A 88 1.72 1.42 4.95
N VAL A 89 0.98 1.85 3.93
CA VAL A 89 -0.25 2.62 4.05
C VAL A 89 -1.31 1.87 4.88
N GLY A 90 -1.27 0.54 4.91
CA GLY A 90 -2.10 -0.26 5.80
C GLY A 90 -1.95 0.06 7.29
N LEU A 91 -0.81 0.65 7.71
CA LEU A 91 -0.62 1.15 9.09
C LEU A 91 -1.56 2.32 9.44
N ALA A 92 -2.16 3.01 8.46
CA ALA A 92 -3.17 4.03 8.69
C ALA A 92 -4.36 3.49 9.54
N PHE A 93 -4.60 2.18 9.49
CA PHE A 93 -5.67 1.52 10.25
C PHE A 93 -5.24 1.05 11.64
N PHE A 94 -3.99 1.25 12.03
CA PHE A 94 -3.48 0.90 13.37
C PHE A 94 -4.36 1.46 14.49
N LEU A 95 -4.85 2.68 14.33
CA LEU A 95 -5.68 3.36 15.32
C LEU A 95 -7.03 2.66 15.57
N PHE A 96 -7.51 1.85 14.60
CA PHE A 96 -8.78 1.13 14.71
C PHE A 96 -8.64 -0.23 15.42
N SER A 97 -7.43 -0.75 15.57
CA SER A 97 -7.20 -1.95 16.37
C SER A 97 -7.59 -1.73 17.82
N ARG A 98 -8.30 -2.69 18.40
CA ARG A 98 -8.65 -2.70 19.83
C ARG A 98 -7.47 -3.13 20.69
N HIS A 99 -6.58 -3.94 20.16
CA HIS A 99 -5.43 -4.54 20.85
C HIS A 99 -4.11 -4.03 20.30
N LYS A 100 -3.83 -2.73 20.46
CA LYS A 100 -2.67 -2.03 19.88
C LYS A 100 -1.33 -2.70 20.21
N ILE A 101 -1.14 -3.15 21.45
CA ILE A 101 0.11 -3.83 21.89
C ILE A 101 0.28 -5.15 21.10
N ARG A 102 -0.78 -5.97 21.04
CA ARG A 102 -0.76 -7.22 20.26
C ARG A 102 -0.49 -6.95 18.80
N PHE A 103 -1.08 -5.91 18.22
CA PHE A 103 -0.87 -5.55 16.84
C PHE A 103 0.58 -5.11 16.60
N THR A 104 1.16 -4.25 17.47
CA THR A 104 2.56 -3.84 17.38
C THR A 104 3.52 -5.03 17.47
N LEU A 105 3.29 -5.93 18.43
CA LEU A 105 4.11 -7.15 18.57
C LEU A 105 3.98 -8.04 17.33
N SER A 106 2.80 -8.14 16.74
CA SER A 106 2.58 -8.90 15.50
C SER A 106 3.30 -8.25 14.31
N LEU A 107 3.32 -6.93 14.20
CA LEU A 107 4.08 -6.20 13.17
C LEU A 107 5.58 -6.47 13.30
N LEU A 108 6.12 -6.38 14.53
CA LEU A 108 7.54 -6.67 14.79
C LEU A 108 7.88 -8.14 14.47
N PHE A 109 7.04 -9.06 14.91
CA PHE A 109 7.20 -10.49 14.64
C PHE A 109 7.27 -10.76 13.12
N TRP A 110 6.27 -10.27 12.37
CA TRP A 110 6.23 -10.50 10.92
C TRP A 110 7.33 -9.75 10.16
N ALA A 111 7.74 -8.56 10.64
CA ALA A 111 8.87 -7.85 10.07
C ALA A 111 10.16 -8.69 10.19
N LEU A 112 10.43 -9.26 11.37
CA LEU A 112 11.60 -10.12 11.58
C LEU A 112 11.51 -11.40 10.75
N VAL A 113 10.37 -12.10 10.77
CA VAL A 113 10.18 -13.36 10.04
C VAL A 113 10.33 -13.16 8.53
N LEU A 114 9.63 -12.18 7.96
CA LEU A 114 9.65 -11.96 6.51
C LEU A 114 10.97 -11.34 6.04
N PHE A 115 11.65 -10.55 6.89
CA PHE A 115 12.98 -10.05 6.59
C PHE A 115 14.02 -11.19 6.56
N ALA A 116 13.90 -12.16 7.48
CA ALA A 116 14.82 -13.29 7.55
C ALA A 116 14.47 -14.43 6.57
N ALA A 117 13.24 -14.53 6.13
CA ALA A 117 12.75 -15.65 5.30
C ALA A 117 13.60 -15.91 4.05
N PRO A 118 14.07 -14.90 3.26
CA PRO A 118 14.93 -15.15 2.10
C PRO A 118 16.29 -15.78 2.45
N MET A 119 16.76 -15.61 3.70
CA MET A 119 18.01 -16.20 4.17
C MET A 119 17.94 -17.72 4.34
N LEU A 120 16.73 -18.30 4.29
CA LEU A 120 16.52 -19.76 4.26
C LEU A 120 16.87 -20.39 2.90
N ILE A 121 16.80 -19.58 1.85
CA ILE A 121 17.00 -20.03 0.45
C ILE A 121 18.38 -19.60 -0.06
N SER A 122 18.97 -18.55 0.52
CA SER A 122 20.25 -17.98 0.11
C SER A 122 21.12 -17.64 1.31
N SER A 123 22.41 -17.31 1.08
CA SER A 123 23.30 -16.95 2.19
C SER A 123 22.88 -15.63 2.85
N PRO A 124 22.98 -15.51 4.19
CA PRO A 124 22.64 -14.27 4.89
C PRO A 124 23.42 -13.06 4.38
N GLN A 125 24.72 -13.24 4.05
CA GLN A 125 25.56 -12.14 3.54
C GLN A 125 25.03 -11.60 2.21
N TYR A 126 24.66 -12.51 1.29
CA TYR A 126 24.08 -12.13 0.00
C TYR A 126 22.77 -11.37 0.18
N ILE A 127 21.88 -11.87 1.03
CA ILE A 127 20.58 -11.21 1.29
C ILE A 127 20.77 -9.83 1.92
N MET A 128 21.69 -9.66 2.87
CA MET A 128 22.01 -8.35 3.45
C MET A 128 22.55 -7.36 2.42
N GLN A 129 23.41 -7.84 1.50
CA GLN A 129 23.89 -7.03 0.38
C GLN A 129 22.72 -6.62 -0.54
N GLN A 130 21.81 -7.53 -0.88
CA GLN A 130 20.64 -7.24 -1.70
C GLN A 130 19.71 -6.19 -1.05
N TYR A 131 19.55 -6.23 0.26
CA TYR A 131 18.80 -5.18 0.97
C TYR A 131 19.49 -3.81 0.91
N ALA A 132 20.81 -3.77 1.05
CA ALA A 132 21.56 -2.52 0.90
C ALA A 132 21.45 -1.95 -0.54
N GLU A 133 21.57 -2.80 -1.54
CA GLU A 133 21.39 -2.44 -2.95
C GLU A 133 19.97 -1.97 -3.25
N TRP A 134 18.95 -2.62 -2.65
CA TRP A 134 17.55 -2.19 -2.77
C TRP A 134 17.33 -0.78 -2.22
N VAL A 135 17.88 -0.47 -1.03
CA VAL A 135 17.79 0.88 -0.44
C VAL A 135 18.49 1.91 -1.34
N ALA A 136 19.68 1.58 -1.86
CA ALA A 136 20.40 2.45 -2.80
C ALA A 136 19.60 2.68 -4.10
N CYS A 137 18.97 1.62 -4.64
CA CYS A 137 18.11 1.72 -5.82
C CYS A 137 16.89 2.64 -5.59
N LEU A 138 16.26 2.58 -4.41
CA LEU A 138 15.16 3.47 -4.06
C LEU A 138 15.60 4.94 -4.04
N GLY A 139 16.79 5.23 -3.51
CA GLY A 139 17.38 6.57 -3.52
C GLY A 139 17.66 7.05 -4.95
N GLY A 140 18.26 6.21 -5.79
CA GLY A 140 18.54 6.50 -7.19
C GLY A 140 17.28 6.80 -8.00
N LYS A 141 16.24 5.98 -7.83
CA LYS A 141 14.94 6.19 -8.47
C LYS A 141 14.30 7.53 -8.13
N ASN A 142 14.46 8.00 -6.90
CA ASN A 142 13.95 9.31 -6.52
C ASN A 142 14.65 10.44 -7.30
N VAL A 143 15.96 10.36 -7.48
CA VAL A 143 16.74 11.33 -8.27
C VAL A 143 16.33 11.31 -9.76
N GLU A 144 16.20 10.12 -10.36
CA GLU A 144 15.71 9.96 -11.73
C GLU A 144 14.31 10.58 -11.90
N ASN A 145 13.39 10.35 -10.97
CA ASN A 145 12.03 10.88 -11.01
C ASN A 145 12.01 12.42 -10.93
N ILE A 146 12.93 13.03 -10.21
CA ILE A 146 13.05 14.51 -10.14
C ILE A 146 13.30 15.12 -11.52
N HIS A 147 14.13 14.46 -12.32
CA HIS A 147 14.52 14.94 -13.64
C HIS A 147 13.62 14.44 -14.78
N SER A 148 12.77 13.46 -14.52
CA SER A 148 11.89 12.86 -15.54
C SER A 148 10.55 13.60 -15.65
N ILE A 149 10.53 14.68 -16.42
CA ILE A 149 9.34 15.53 -16.61
C ILE A 149 8.16 14.76 -17.23
N ALA A 150 8.44 13.81 -18.13
CA ALA A 150 7.39 13.07 -18.84
C ALA A 150 6.81 11.90 -18.05
N GLN A 151 7.61 11.25 -17.18
CA GLN A 151 7.21 10.05 -16.45
C GLN A 151 6.64 10.33 -15.05
N ASN A 152 6.95 11.51 -14.48
CA ASN A 152 6.50 11.88 -13.15
C ASN A 152 5.12 12.55 -13.20
N ILE A 153 4.06 11.75 -13.14
CA ILE A 153 2.66 12.21 -13.09
C ILE A 153 2.15 12.46 -11.66
N SER A 154 3.02 12.41 -10.65
CA SER A 154 2.66 12.77 -9.28
C SER A 154 2.29 14.26 -9.16
N ALA A 155 1.55 14.64 -8.11
CA ALA A 155 1.23 16.04 -7.83
C ALA A 155 2.49 16.92 -7.79
N LEU A 156 3.58 16.38 -7.24
CA LEU A 156 4.88 17.06 -7.20
C LEU A 156 5.49 17.21 -8.60
N GLY A 157 5.44 16.18 -9.45
CA GLY A 157 5.85 16.26 -10.84
C GLY A 157 5.05 17.29 -11.62
N MET A 158 3.74 17.40 -11.35
CA MET A 158 2.89 18.44 -11.96
C MET A 158 3.31 19.85 -11.53
N VAL A 159 3.58 20.07 -10.23
CA VAL A 159 4.04 21.39 -9.75
C VAL A 159 5.36 21.77 -10.37
N ARG A 160 6.35 20.86 -10.43
CA ARG A 160 7.64 21.10 -11.09
C ARG A 160 7.47 21.43 -12.57
N ARG A 161 6.55 20.76 -13.26
CA ARG A 161 6.24 21.02 -14.66
C ARG A 161 5.61 22.40 -14.89
N ILE A 162 4.65 22.77 -14.02
CA ILE A 162 3.93 24.06 -14.13
C ILE A 162 4.86 25.23 -13.77
N THR A 163 5.67 25.09 -12.72
CA THR A 163 6.57 26.15 -12.23
C THR A 163 7.88 26.24 -12.99
N GLY A 164 8.24 25.21 -13.76
CA GLY A 164 9.56 25.10 -14.41
C GLY A 164 10.72 24.91 -13.40
N ASN A 165 10.42 24.75 -12.12
CA ASN A 165 11.42 24.65 -11.06
C ASN A 165 11.67 23.19 -10.67
N VAL A 166 12.78 22.62 -11.18
CA VAL A 166 13.18 21.24 -10.89
C VAL A 166 13.64 21.06 -9.44
N THR A 167 14.14 22.12 -8.81
CA THR A 167 14.65 22.09 -7.43
C THR A 167 13.56 22.34 -6.38
N TYR A 168 12.29 22.42 -6.80
CA TYR A 168 11.16 22.60 -5.88
C TYR A 168 11.17 21.49 -4.83
N SER A 169 11.19 21.87 -3.55
CA SER A 169 11.28 20.91 -2.45
C SER A 169 9.98 20.15 -2.26
N ASP A 170 10.09 18.83 -2.19
CA ASP A 170 8.98 17.90 -1.93
C ASP A 170 8.24 18.22 -0.63
N LEU A 171 8.96 18.77 0.37
CA LEU A 171 8.40 19.09 1.69
C LEU A 171 7.24 20.09 1.62
N TRP A 172 7.27 21.04 0.68
CA TRP A 172 6.20 22.01 0.52
C TRP A 172 4.85 21.41 0.11
N LEU A 173 4.87 20.24 -0.52
CA LEU A 173 3.66 19.49 -0.86
C LEU A 173 3.37 18.38 0.15
N ILE A 174 4.41 17.68 0.60
CA ILE A 174 4.25 16.55 1.52
C ILE A 174 3.68 17.01 2.86
N LEU A 175 4.18 18.11 3.43
CA LEU A 175 3.71 18.59 4.75
C LEU A 175 2.21 18.95 4.74
N PRO A 176 1.70 19.80 3.83
CA PRO A 176 0.26 20.05 3.75
C PRO A 176 -0.56 18.78 3.46
N ALA A 177 -0.06 17.90 2.57
CA ALA A 177 -0.75 16.65 2.26
C ALA A 177 -0.85 15.73 3.49
N LEU A 178 0.20 15.62 4.31
CA LEU A 178 0.16 14.87 5.56
C LEU A 178 -0.82 15.49 6.55
N VAL A 179 -0.85 16.83 6.69
CA VAL A 179 -1.83 17.50 7.55
C VAL A 179 -3.25 17.15 7.10
N ILE A 180 -3.57 17.32 5.82
CA ILE A 180 -4.90 16.97 5.27
C ILE A 180 -5.22 15.49 5.48
N PHE A 181 -4.25 14.60 5.26
CA PHE A 181 -4.42 13.16 5.45
C PHE A 181 -4.74 12.81 6.90
N PHE A 182 -4.06 13.44 7.88
CA PHE A 182 -4.26 13.13 9.29
C PHE A 182 -5.46 13.85 9.92
N LEU A 183 -5.98 14.92 9.32
CA LEU A 183 -7.14 15.66 9.85
C LEU A 183 -8.35 14.75 10.17
N PRO A 184 -8.78 13.83 9.30
CA PRO A 184 -9.89 12.92 9.63
C PRO A 184 -9.59 12.03 10.84
N TYR A 185 -8.32 11.63 11.05
CA TYR A 185 -7.92 10.79 12.17
C TYR A 185 -8.00 11.49 13.53
N LEU A 186 -8.07 12.81 13.57
CA LEU A 186 -8.33 13.58 14.79
C LEU A 186 -9.76 13.40 15.31
N ARG A 187 -10.68 12.91 14.47
CA ARG A 187 -12.08 12.64 14.84
C ARG A 187 -12.24 11.32 15.61
N ILE A 188 -11.51 11.17 16.72
CA ILE A 188 -11.45 9.93 17.53
C ILE A 188 -12.85 9.45 17.96
N LYS A 189 -13.79 10.38 18.23
CA LYS A 189 -15.18 10.04 18.57
C LYS A 189 -15.91 9.26 17.49
N GLN A 190 -15.49 9.42 16.21
CA GLN A 190 -16.11 8.74 15.07
C GLN A 190 -15.50 7.35 14.79
N TYR A 191 -14.43 6.94 15.48
CA TYR A 191 -13.82 5.63 15.28
C TYR A 191 -14.76 4.45 15.58
N LYS A 192 -15.82 4.67 16.38
CA LYS A 192 -16.87 3.67 16.61
C LYS A 192 -17.83 3.52 15.42
N ASN A 193 -17.88 4.50 14.52
CA ASN A 193 -18.76 4.50 13.35
C ASN A 193 -18.11 3.72 12.21
N ALA A 194 -18.74 2.60 11.81
CA ALA A 194 -18.24 1.75 10.73
C ALA A 194 -18.19 2.48 9.38
N ALA A 195 -19.20 3.31 9.06
CA ALA A 195 -19.23 4.08 7.81
C ALA A 195 -18.05 5.06 7.73
N PHE A 196 -17.71 5.72 8.83
CA PHE A 196 -16.56 6.61 8.90
C PHE A 196 -15.23 5.87 8.63
N ARG A 197 -15.02 4.71 9.24
CA ARG A 197 -13.82 3.91 9.01
C ARG A 197 -13.72 3.40 7.56
N GLN A 198 -14.86 3.02 6.96
CA GLN A 198 -14.93 2.62 5.55
C GLN A 198 -14.62 3.79 4.60
N THR A 199 -15.06 5.02 4.93
CA THR A 199 -14.70 6.21 4.17
C THR A 199 -13.19 6.48 4.23
N LEU A 200 -12.57 6.28 5.41
CA LEU A 200 -11.11 6.39 5.54
C LEU A 200 -10.37 5.31 4.72
N LEU A 201 -10.90 4.09 4.66
CA LEU A 201 -10.33 3.07 3.75
C LEU A 201 -10.36 3.54 2.29
N ALA A 202 -11.51 4.07 1.83
CA ALA A 202 -11.62 4.58 0.46
C ALA A 202 -10.69 5.77 0.17
N SER A 203 -10.33 6.57 1.19
CA SER A 203 -9.39 7.69 1.04
C SER A 203 -7.91 7.25 0.97
N VAL A 204 -7.62 6.01 1.33
CA VAL A 204 -6.27 5.42 1.37
C VAL A 204 -5.97 4.58 0.12
N LEU A 205 -7.02 4.09 -0.55
CA LEU A 205 -6.94 3.34 -1.80
C LEU A 205 -6.70 4.24 -3.00
#